data_b79e74dfdf7af0e276bdf50120a44426
#
_entry.id   b79e74dfdf7af0e276bdf50120a44426
#
_cell.length_a   1.000
_cell.length_b   1.000
_cell.length_c   1.000
_cell.angle_alpha   90.00
_cell.angle_beta   90.00
_cell.angle_gamma   90.00
#
_symmetry.space_group_name_H-M   'P 1'
#
loop_
_entity.id
_entity.type
_entity.pdbx_description
1 polymer ?
#
loop_
_entity_poly.entity_id
_entity_poly.type
_entity_poly.pdbx_seq_one_letter_code
_entity_poly.pdbx_strand_id
1 'polypeptide(L)'
;MSNNGSINDALDKAQRGLLDFFFPRKCPFCGRVAGRELLCEACKASLPRCDKVRTGTFGECAAPLYYEGRVRDALLAFKFKRRIEDLNAYGVLMAEKAAEVYADRFDAVTWVPVSKQRLKKRGFDQSRMLCASLCVDWHTEPQETLRKVRDNPAQSGIGDPAERRANVL
;
A
#
# COMPACT_ATOMS: atom_id res chain seq x y z
N MET A 1 -16.09 -20.06 -33.89
CA MET A 1 -15.55 -20.73 -32.72
C MET A 1 -15.05 -19.64 -31.79
N SER A 2 -15.84 -19.16 -30.83
CA SER A 2 -15.38 -18.26 -29.73
C SER A 2 -16.57 -17.83 -28.87
N ASN A 3 -17.13 -18.74 -28.05
CA ASN A 3 -18.22 -18.37 -27.15
C ASN A 3 -17.93 -18.78 -25.66
N ASN A 4 -16.73 -19.29 -25.35
CA ASN A 4 -16.39 -19.73 -24.00
C ASN A 4 -15.93 -18.59 -23.07
N GLY A 5 -15.47 -17.45 -23.60
CA GLY A 5 -15.03 -16.32 -22.77
C GLY A 5 -16.18 -15.62 -22.03
N SER A 6 -17.32 -15.49 -22.67
CA SER A 6 -18.48 -14.75 -22.13
C SER A 6 -19.17 -15.45 -20.95
N ILE A 7 -19.22 -16.80 -20.98
CA ILE A 7 -19.87 -17.58 -19.90
C ILE A 7 -19.00 -17.60 -18.64
N ASN A 8 -17.69 -17.75 -18.78
CA ASN A 8 -16.75 -17.70 -17.66
C ASN A 8 -16.71 -16.33 -17.00
N ASP A 9 -16.75 -15.24 -17.77
CA ASP A 9 -16.86 -13.88 -17.26
C ASP A 9 -18.16 -13.61 -16.48
N ALA A 10 -19.28 -14.17 -16.96
CA ALA A 10 -20.57 -14.04 -16.28
C ALA A 10 -20.61 -14.84 -14.97
N LEU A 11 -20.04 -16.04 -14.95
CA LEU A 11 -19.92 -16.88 -13.74
C LEU A 11 -18.98 -16.24 -12.71
N ASP A 12 -17.85 -15.69 -13.12
CA ASP A 12 -16.93 -14.98 -12.26
C ASP A 12 -17.56 -13.71 -11.64
N LYS A 13 -18.34 -12.97 -12.44
CA LYS A 13 -19.11 -11.81 -11.93
C LYS A 13 -20.19 -12.22 -10.93
N ALA A 14 -20.90 -13.31 -11.19
CA ALA A 14 -21.93 -13.82 -10.29
C ALA A 14 -21.32 -14.34 -8.97
N GLN A 15 -20.21 -15.09 -9.03
CA GLN A 15 -19.49 -15.57 -7.85
C GLN A 15 -18.93 -14.40 -7.03
N ARG A 16 -18.32 -13.39 -7.65
CA ARG A 16 -17.85 -12.18 -6.97
C ARG A 16 -19.00 -11.40 -6.32
N GLY A 17 -20.14 -11.28 -7.01
CA GLY A 17 -21.32 -10.61 -6.45
C GLY A 17 -21.88 -11.33 -5.22
N LEU A 18 -21.88 -12.66 -5.21
CA LEU A 18 -22.31 -13.46 -4.08
C LEU A 18 -21.34 -13.35 -2.89
N LEU A 19 -20.03 -13.39 -3.16
CA LEU A 19 -19.00 -13.21 -2.15
C LEU A 19 -19.05 -11.79 -1.55
N ASP A 20 -19.23 -10.77 -2.36
CA ASP A 20 -19.38 -9.38 -1.90
C ASP A 20 -20.64 -9.17 -1.06
N PHE A 21 -21.70 -9.95 -1.28
CA PHE A 21 -22.91 -9.92 -0.46
C PHE A 21 -22.70 -10.51 0.92
N PHE A 22 -22.03 -11.67 1.02
CA PHE A 22 -21.77 -12.32 2.31
C PHE A 22 -20.54 -11.75 3.05
N PHE A 23 -19.55 -11.25 2.29
CA PHE A 23 -18.29 -10.70 2.81
C PHE A 23 -18.03 -9.33 2.19
N PRO A 24 -18.86 -8.32 2.51
CA PRO A 24 -18.70 -7.00 1.90
C PRO A 24 -17.34 -6.39 2.31
N ARG A 25 -16.70 -5.75 1.34
CA ARG A 25 -15.45 -5.04 1.60
C ARG A 25 -15.67 -3.96 2.65
N LYS A 26 -14.70 -3.86 3.57
CA LYS A 26 -14.70 -2.85 4.62
C LYS A 26 -13.68 -1.77 4.29
N CYS A 27 -14.05 -0.54 4.55
CA CYS A 27 -13.14 0.59 4.43
C CYS A 27 -11.94 0.42 5.39
N PRO A 28 -10.68 0.48 4.91
CA PRO A 28 -9.49 0.26 5.73
C PRO A 28 -9.35 1.27 6.88
N PHE A 29 -9.92 2.47 6.72
CA PHE A 29 -9.76 3.57 7.67
C PHE A 29 -10.85 3.65 8.76
N CYS A 30 -12.05 3.16 8.51
CA CYS A 30 -13.15 3.25 9.50
C CYS A 30 -13.89 1.93 9.74
N GLY A 31 -13.61 0.88 8.97
CA GLY A 31 -14.24 -0.43 9.10
C GLY A 31 -15.69 -0.52 8.60
N ARG A 32 -16.31 0.59 8.16
CA ARG A 32 -17.66 0.55 7.55
C ARG A 32 -17.64 -0.16 6.21
N VAL A 33 -18.76 -0.77 5.86
CA VAL A 33 -18.93 -1.40 4.55
C VAL A 33 -18.73 -0.34 3.45
N ALA A 34 -17.86 -0.64 2.50
CA ALA A 34 -17.54 0.21 1.36
C ALA A 34 -18.23 -0.28 0.07
N GLY A 35 -18.94 -1.41 0.13
CA GLY A 35 -19.56 -2.02 -1.03
C GLY A 35 -18.54 -2.48 -2.06
N ARG A 36 -18.66 -2.01 -3.30
CA ARG A 36 -17.70 -2.30 -4.38
C ARG A 36 -16.50 -1.37 -4.38
N GLU A 37 -16.56 -0.29 -3.62
CA GLU A 37 -15.50 0.70 -3.54
C GLU A 37 -14.37 0.25 -2.61
N LEU A 38 -13.17 0.80 -2.81
CA LEU A 38 -12.03 0.57 -1.92
C LEU A 38 -12.11 1.38 -0.63
N LEU A 39 -12.79 2.54 -0.69
CA LEU A 39 -13.01 3.48 0.42
C LEU A 39 -14.48 3.85 0.50
N CYS A 40 -15.02 4.00 1.71
CA CYS A 40 -16.35 4.55 1.86
C CYS A 40 -16.35 6.07 1.58
N GLU A 41 -17.48 6.62 1.12
CA GLU A 41 -17.61 8.04 0.74
C GLU A 41 -17.20 9.00 1.86
N ALA A 42 -17.56 8.68 3.10
CA ALA A 42 -17.17 9.52 4.25
C ALA A 42 -15.64 9.57 4.47
N CYS A 43 -14.92 8.48 4.19
CA CYS A 43 -13.46 8.49 4.25
C CYS A 43 -12.86 9.18 3.03
N LYS A 44 -13.39 8.96 1.83
CA LYS A 44 -12.95 9.70 0.64
C LYS A 44 -12.97 11.22 0.87
N ALA A 45 -14.04 11.72 1.49
CA ALA A 45 -14.21 13.14 1.77
C ALA A 45 -13.39 13.68 2.97
N SER A 46 -13.05 12.83 3.96
CA SER A 46 -12.49 13.30 5.24
C SER A 46 -11.09 12.83 5.56
N LEU A 47 -10.44 12.04 4.68
CA LEU A 47 -9.06 11.65 4.91
C LEU A 47 -8.11 12.85 4.81
N PRO A 48 -7.11 12.94 5.69
CA PRO A 48 -6.14 14.04 5.70
C PRO A 48 -5.19 13.90 4.50
N ARG A 49 -5.59 14.44 3.35
CA ARG A 49 -4.78 14.45 2.12
C ARG A 49 -3.50 15.25 2.33
N CYS A 50 -2.38 14.72 1.86
CA CYS A 50 -1.08 15.38 1.95
C CYS A 50 -0.72 15.98 0.57
N ASP A 51 -0.70 17.31 0.51
CA ASP A 51 -0.30 18.10 -0.65
C ASP A 51 1.20 18.43 -0.68
N LYS A 52 1.89 18.16 0.44
CA LYS A 52 3.31 18.52 0.60
C LYS A 52 4.22 17.53 -0.12
N VAL A 53 5.09 18.07 -0.97
CA VAL A 53 6.25 17.38 -1.51
C VAL A 53 7.49 17.93 -0.80
N ARG A 54 8.35 17.05 -0.30
CA ARG A 54 9.61 17.43 0.36
C ARG A 54 10.77 16.98 -0.50
N THR A 55 11.67 17.87 -0.80
CA THR A 55 12.94 17.55 -1.47
C THR A 55 13.98 17.18 -0.42
N GLY A 56 14.57 16.02 -0.57
CA GLY A 56 15.63 15.51 0.29
C GLY A 56 16.87 15.10 -0.50
N THR A 57 17.83 14.49 0.17
CA THR A 57 19.11 14.05 -0.45
C THR A 57 18.91 13.07 -1.61
N PHE A 58 17.84 12.29 -1.59
CA PHE A 58 17.55 11.26 -2.60
C PHE A 58 16.45 11.66 -3.59
N GLY A 59 16.09 12.96 -3.65
CA GLY A 59 15.04 13.46 -4.52
C GLY A 59 13.76 13.87 -3.78
N GLU A 60 12.66 13.89 -4.49
CA GLU A 60 11.36 14.28 -3.97
C GLU A 60 10.69 13.15 -3.18
N CYS A 61 10.08 13.50 -2.07
CA CYS A 61 9.30 12.59 -1.22
C CYS A 61 7.86 13.10 -1.12
N ALA A 62 6.92 12.30 -1.54
CA ALA A 62 5.49 12.58 -1.47
C ALA A 62 4.76 11.45 -0.72
N ALA A 63 3.64 11.80 -0.10
CA ALA A 63 2.75 10.85 0.54
C ALA A 63 1.30 11.20 0.21
N PRO A 64 0.39 10.22 0.02
CA PRO A 64 -1.01 10.51 -0.28
C PRO A 64 -1.77 11.08 0.92
N LEU A 65 -1.38 10.72 2.13
CA LEU A 65 -2.08 11.06 3.37
C LEU A 65 -1.09 11.45 4.47
N TYR A 66 -1.51 12.31 5.38
CA TYR A 66 -0.79 12.55 6.63
C TYR A 66 -0.90 11.32 7.54
N TYR A 67 0.22 10.97 8.20
CA TYR A 67 0.32 9.83 9.12
C TYR A 67 -0.24 10.18 10.51
N GLU A 68 -1.56 10.30 10.61
CA GLU A 68 -2.25 10.68 11.85
C GLU A 68 -3.61 9.99 11.98
N GLY A 69 -4.17 10.00 13.19
CA GLY A 69 -5.50 9.48 13.48
C GLY A 69 -5.76 8.12 12.85
N ARG A 70 -6.89 7.99 12.16
CA ARG A 70 -7.32 6.73 11.53
C ARG A 70 -6.38 6.21 10.44
N VAL A 71 -5.61 7.10 9.78
CA VAL A 71 -4.61 6.70 8.78
C VAL A 71 -3.47 5.93 9.46
N ARG A 72 -2.97 6.47 10.57
CA ARG A 72 -1.94 5.81 11.38
C ARG A 72 -2.42 4.44 11.87
N ASP A 73 -3.65 4.37 12.40
CA ASP A 73 -4.19 3.12 12.94
C ASP A 73 -4.40 2.05 11.87
N ALA A 74 -4.87 2.43 10.68
CA ALA A 74 -5.02 1.55 9.53
C ALA A 74 -3.66 0.99 9.07
N LEU A 75 -2.63 1.84 8.93
CA LEU A 75 -1.29 1.39 8.53
C LEU A 75 -0.61 0.53 9.60
N LEU A 76 -0.87 0.77 10.89
CA LEU A 76 -0.42 -0.11 11.96
C LEU A 76 -1.12 -1.47 11.91
N ALA A 77 -2.43 -1.49 11.62
CA ALA A 77 -3.18 -2.73 11.45
C ALA A 77 -2.69 -3.54 10.24
N PHE A 78 -2.44 -2.88 9.11
CA PHE A 78 -1.81 -3.50 7.93
C PHE A 78 -0.45 -4.11 8.29
N LYS A 79 0.41 -3.34 8.97
CA LYS A 79 1.78 -3.74 9.31
C LYS A 79 1.87 -4.87 10.35
N PHE A 80 0.99 -4.87 11.35
CA PHE A 80 1.11 -5.76 12.51
C PHE A 80 -0.02 -6.77 12.66
N LYS A 81 -1.21 -6.51 12.09
CA LYS A 81 -2.37 -7.41 12.14
C LYS A 81 -2.63 -8.12 10.81
N ARG A 82 -1.72 -7.98 9.84
CA ARG A 82 -1.79 -8.64 8.51
C ARG A 82 -3.08 -8.33 7.75
N ARG A 83 -3.59 -7.11 7.82
CA ARG A 83 -4.76 -6.68 7.04
C ARG A 83 -4.38 -6.46 5.58
N ILE A 84 -4.06 -7.57 4.89
CA ILE A 84 -3.61 -7.57 3.49
C ILE A 84 -4.76 -7.21 2.54
N GLU A 85 -5.99 -7.46 2.94
CA GLU A 85 -7.21 -7.10 2.22
C GLU A 85 -7.31 -5.58 1.92
N ASP A 86 -6.65 -4.75 2.71
CA ASP A 86 -6.62 -3.29 2.54
C ASP A 86 -5.62 -2.81 1.47
N LEU A 87 -4.78 -3.71 0.95
CA LEU A 87 -3.63 -3.38 0.09
C LEU A 87 -4.01 -2.56 -1.14
N ASN A 88 -5.09 -2.95 -1.83
CA ASN A 88 -5.53 -2.27 -3.05
C ASN A 88 -5.92 -0.81 -2.79
N ALA A 89 -6.54 -0.52 -1.66
CA ALA A 89 -6.88 0.85 -1.28
C ALA A 89 -5.62 1.73 -1.10
N TYR A 90 -4.58 1.17 -0.49
CA TYR A 90 -3.31 1.88 -0.32
C TYR A 90 -2.58 2.03 -1.66
N GLY A 91 -2.59 0.99 -2.51
CA GLY A 91 -1.98 1.02 -3.84
C GLY A 91 -2.55 2.13 -4.72
N VAL A 92 -3.87 2.21 -4.83
CA VAL A 92 -4.57 3.28 -5.59
C VAL A 92 -4.22 4.67 -5.07
N LEU A 93 -4.29 4.88 -3.74
CA LEU A 93 -3.93 6.18 -3.15
C LEU A 93 -2.48 6.58 -3.44
N MET A 94 -1.56 5.61 -3.42
CA MET A 94 -0.16 5.84 -3.75
C MET A 94 0.03 6.11 -5.24
N ALA A 95 -0.67 5.40 -6.12
CA ALA A 95 -0.59 5.57 -7.57
C ALA A 95 -1.13 6.95 -7.99
N GLU A 96 -2.27 7.38 -7.44
CA GLU A 96 -2.83 8.73 -7.66
C GLU A 96 -1.81 9.82 -7.27
N LYS A 97 -1.24 9.72 -6.06
CA LYS A 97 -0.27 10.71 -5.58
C LYS A 97 1.03 10.70 -6.35
N ALA A 98 1.50 9.54 -6.75
CA ALA A 98 2.70 9.42 -7.53
C ALA A 98 2.51 9.95 -8.97
N ALA A 99 1.34 9.73 -9.58
CA ALA A 99 1.00 10.33 -10.87
C ALA A 99 0.95 11.87 -10.80
N GLU A 100 0.36 12.42 -9.72
CA GLU A 100 0.31 13.86 -9.49
C GLU A 100 1.70 14.49 -9.39
N VAL A 101 2.63 13.84 -8.67
CA VAL A 101 3.94 14.44 -8.35
C VAL A 101 5.01 14.11 -9.37
N TYR A 102 5.07 12.86 -9.81
CA TYR A 102 6.16 12.37 -10.64
C TYR A 102 5.78 12.29 -12.12
N ALA A 103 4.48 12.19 -12.44
CA ALA A 103 4.01 11.92 -13.81
C ALA A 103 4.81 10.75 -14.42
N ASP A 104 5.22 10.83 -15.66
CA ASP A 104 6.02 9.78 -16.33
C ASP A 104 7.54 9.98 -16.18
N ARG A 105 8.00 10.66 -15.12
CA ARG A 105 9.41 11.00 -14.90
C ARG A 105 10.16 9.92 -14.10
N PHE A 106 9.90 8.66 -14.38
CA PHE A 106 10.61 7.53 -13.75
C PHE A 106 10.77 6.37 -14.75
N ASP A 107 11.87 5.63 -14.63
CA ASP A 107 12.18 4.50 -15.49
C ASP A 107 11.80 3.16 -14.81
N ALA A 108 11.70 3.15 -13.48
CA ALA A 108 11.41 1.95 -12.71
C ALA A 108 10.72 2.28 -11.39
N VAL A 109 9.91 1.34 -10.90
CA VAL A 109 9.31 1.35 -9.56
C VAL A 109 9.95 0.27 -8.73
N THR A 110 10.47 0.63 -7.57
CA THR A 110 11.13 -0.29 -6.64
C THR A 110 10.65 -0.06 -5.20
N TRP A 111 11.08 -0.90 -4.29
CA TRP A 111 10.72 -0.79 -2.86
C TRP A 111 11.95 -0.90 -1.98
N VAL A 112 11.86 -0.39 -0.75
CA VAL A 112 12.87 -0.61 0.29
C VAL A 112 12.61 -1.98 0.94
N PRO A 113 13.48 -2.98 0.74
CA PRO A 113 13.22 -4.34 1.21
C PRO A 113 13.35 -4.48 2.72
N VAL A 114 12.60 -5.42 3.29
CA VAL A 114 12.77 -5.83 4.68
C VAL A 114 13.93 -6.83 4.81
N SER A 115 14.52 -6.97 6.01
CA SER A 115 15.53 -7.99 6.26
C SER A 115 14.96 -9.41 6.20
N LYS A 116 15.81 -10.40 5.91
CA LYS A 116 15.42 -11.82 5.87
C LYS A 116 14.78 -12.28 7.19
N GLN A 117 15.29 -11.82 8.34
CA GLN A 117 14.72 -12.17 9.65
C GLN A 117 13.33 -11.59 9.83
N ARG A 118 13.11 -10.32 9.42
CA ARG A 118 11.78 -9.70 9.47
C ARG A 118 10.80 -10.35 8.50
N LEU A 119 11.26 -10.70 7.31
CA LEU A 119 10.43 -11.42 6.34
C LEU A 119 9.98 -12.76 6.92
N LYS A 120 10.91 -13.54 7.51
CA LYS A 120 10.58 -14.82 8.19
C LYS A 120 9.58 -14.61 9.33
N LYS A 121 9.77 -13.58 10.17
CA LYS A 121 8.88 -13.28 11.31
C LYS A 121 7.49 -12.80 10.87
N ARG A 122 7.40 -11.96 9.84
CA ARG A 122 6.15 -11.34 9.37
C ARG A 122 5.42 -12.18 8.34
N GLY A 123 6.14 -13.01 7.57
CA GLY A 123 5.63 -13.82 6.48
C GLY A 123 5.47 -13.06 5.15
N PHE A 124 5.66 -11.74 5.13
CA PHE A 124 5.53 -10.92 3.93
C PHE A 124 6.34 -9.61 4.02
N ASP A 125 6.67 -9.06 2.84
CA ASP A 125 7.29 -7.73 2.69
C ASP A 125 6.21 -6.70 2.32
N GLN A 126 5.86 -5.85 3.30
CA GLN A 126 4.81 -4.84 3.12
C GLN A 126 5.17 -3.84 2.01
N SER A 127 6.42 -3.41 1.95
CA SER A 127 6.87 -2.43 0.97
C SER A 127 6.78 -3.00 -0.44
N ARG A 128 7.17 -4.27 -0.63
CA ARG A 128 7.02 -4.97 -1.91
C ARG A 128 5.56 -5.09 -2.32
N MET A 129 4.69 -5.47 -1.38
CA MET A 129 3.25 -5.61 -1.67
C MET A 129 2.61 -4.28 -2.05
N LEU A 130 2.95 -3.19 -1.35
CA LEU A 130 2.48 -1.84 -1.68
C LEU A 130 2.99 -1.39 -3.04
N CYS A 131 4.27 -1.64 -3.34
CA CYS A 131 4.87 -1.36 -4.65
C CYS A 131 4.14 -2.12 -5.76
N ALA A 132 3.91 -3.43 -5.58
CA ALA A 132 3.18 -4.24 -6.55
C ALA A 132 1.75 -3.75 -6.76
N SER A 133 1.05 -3.37 -5.68
CA SER A 133 -0.32 -2.85 -5.78
C SER A 133 -0.39 -1.51 -6.52
N LEU A 134 0.58 -0.61 -6.30
CA LEU A 134 0.72 0.63 -7.07
C LEU A 134 0.97 0.35 -8.55
N CYS A 135 1.85 -0.60 -8.86
CA CYS A 135 2.22 -0.94 -10.23
C CYS A 135 1.05 -1.50 -11.05
N VAL A 136 0.03 -2.10 -10.41
CA VAL A 136 -1.19 -2.57 -11.10
C VAL A 136 -1.88 -1.42 -11.84
N ASP A 137 -2.06 -0.27 -11.18
CA ASP A 137 -2.71 0.90 -11.78
C ASP A 137 -1.88 1.52 -12.93
N TRP A 138 -0.59 1.32 -12.91
CA TRP A 138 0.33 1.83 -13.94
C TRP A 138 0.68 0.80 -15.00
N HIS A 139 0.06 -0.39 -14.97
CA HIS A 139 0.33 -1.47 -15.92
C HIS A 139 1.82 -1.79 -16.07
N THR A 140 2.58 -1.73 -14.95
CA THR A 140 4.02 -2.00 -14.88
C THR A 140 4.33 -3.03 -13.80
N GLU A 141 5.58 -3.48 -13.75
CA GLU A 141 6.05 -4.46 -12.77
C GLU A 141 7.07 -3.85 -11.80
N PRO A 142 6.98 -4.17 -10.49
CA PRO A 142 7.97 -3.72 -9.54
C PRO A 142 9.32 -4.39 -9.78
N GLN A 143 10.41 -3.60 -9.75
CA GLN A 143 11.76 -4.09 -9.98
C GLN A 143 12.55 -4.19 -8.68
N GLU A 144 13.21 -5.33 -8.46
CA GLU A 144 14.10 -5.53 -7.30
C GLU A 144 15.48 -4.92 -7.58
N THR A 145 15.64 -3.65 -7.25
CA THR A 145 16.90 -2.91 -7.42
C THR A 145 17.70 -2.78 -6.13
N LEU A 146 17.09 -3.07 -4.99
CA LEU A 146 17.68 -2.91 -3.65
C LEU A 146 17.67 -4.21 -2.88
N ARG A 147 18.75 -4.47 -2.13
CA ARG A 147 18.86 -5.61 -1.23
C ARG A 147 19.25 -5.17 0.17
N LYS A 148 18.49 -5.58 1.18
CA LYS A 148 18.85 -5.31 2.57
C LYS A 148 19.91 -6.30 3.04
N VAL A 149 21.11 -5.80 3.30
CA VAL A 149 22.30 -6.60 3.69
C VAL A 149 22.48 -6.69 5.20
N ARG A 150 21.94 -5.75 5.99
CA ARG A 150 22.03 -5.73 7.45
C ARG A 150 20.65 -5.87 8.09
N ASP A 151 20.56 -6.58 9.21
CA ASP A 151 19.34 -6.67 10.01
C ASP A 151 19.45 -5.75 11.22
N ASN A 152 19.10 -4.50 11.04
CA ASN A 152 19.13 -3.48 12.09
C ASN A 152 17.96 -3.66 13.06
N PRO A 153 18.07 -3.26 14.33
CA PRO A 153 16.98 -3.21 15.29
C PRO A 153 15.74 -2.46 14.76
N ALA A 154 14.56 -2.78 15.30
CA ALA A 154 13.35 -2.11 14.88
C ALA A 154 13.34 -0.65 15.33
N GLN A 155 13.16 0.28 14.39
CA GLN A 155 13.10 1.72 14.68
C GLN A 155 11.99 2.10 15.70
N SER A 156 10.90 1.31 15.72
CA SER A 156 9.79 1.55 16.66
C SER A 156 10.14 1.28 18.14
N GLY A 157 11.24 0.57 18.41
CA GLY A 157 11.74 0.32 19.75
C GLY A 157 12.79 1.35 20.23
N ILE A 158 13.23 2.24 19.34
CA ILE A 158 14.25 3.24 19.64
C ILE A 158 13.56 4.57 19.95
N GLY A 159 13.70 5.06 21.19
CA GLY A 159 13.10 6.33 21.64
C GLY A 159 13.80 7.56 21.11
N ASP A 160 15.14 7.55 21.17
CA ASP A 160 15.96 8.70 20.80
C ASP A 160 16.10 8.90 19.27
N PRO A 161 15.86 10.13 18.75
CA PRO A 161 16.06 10.45 17.34
C PRO A 161 17.50 10.31 16.85
N ALA A 162 18.52 10.55 17.69
CA ALA A 162 19.92 10.38 17.32
C ALA A 162 20.28 8.90 17.15
N GLU A 163 19.82 8.03 18.07
CA GLU A 163 19.97 6.58 17.96
C GLU A 163 19.25 6.03 16.74
N ARG A 164 18.06 6.55 16.39
CA ARG A 164 17.35 6.16 15.16
C ARG A 164 18.15 6.47 13.91
N ARG A 165 18.82 7.63 13.86
CA ARG A 165 19.71 7.99 12.74
C ARG A 165 20.90 7.04 12.66
N ALA A 166 21.57 6.81 13.79
CA ALA A 166 22.72 5.90 13.86
C ALA A 166 22.37 4.46 13.48
N ASN A 167 21.14 4.00 13.77
CA ASN A 167 20.68 2.65 13.47
C ASN A 167 20.48 2.39 11.94
N VAL A 168 20.45 3.41 11.10
CA VAL A 168 20.26 3.26 9.64
C VAL A 168 21.55 3.56 8.85
N LEU A 169 22.57 4.07 9.48
CA LEU A 169 23.90 4.25 8.90
C LEU A 169 24.74 2.97 9.06
#